data_3951875c6d3b7b4d41578bd6a1b1fe57
#
_entry.id   3951875c6d3b7b4d41578bd6a1b1fe57
#
_cell.length_a   1.000
_cell.length_b   1.000
_cell.length_c   1.000
_cell.angle_alpha   90.00
_cell.angle_beta   90.00
_cell.angle_gamma   90.00
#
_symmetry.space_group_name_H-M   'P 1'
#
loop_
_entity.id
_entity.type
_entity.pdbx_description
1 polymer ?
#
loop_
_entity_poly.entity_id
_entity_poly.type
_entity_poly.pdbx_seq_one_letter_code
_entity_poly.pdbx_strand_id
1 'polypeptide(L)'
;SIRRQRQMCIRDSRQGLPAGSEFLDVISPQYIGDLISWGAIGARTTESQVHRELASGLSAPIGFKNGTDGNIKIATDAIQAAARGHHFLSVHKNGQVAIVQTQGNQDCHVILRGGKAPNYDAESVAAACKELEAAKLPASLMVDCSHANSSKKHERQIDVAKDIAAQISGGSRQVFGVMVESHLKDGAQKFTPGQHDVANLT
;
A
#
# COMPACT_ATOMS: atom_id res chain seq x y z
N SER A 1 -15.97 11.90 4.86
CA SER A 1 -15.79 11.75 6.32
C SER A 1 -15.57 10.27 6.65
N ILE A 2 -14.88 9.98 7.73
CA ILE A 2 -14.61 8.62 8.24
C ILE A 2 -15.89 7.78 8.33
N ARG A 3 -17.02 8.36 8.75
CA ARG A 3 -18.31 7.66 8.79
C ARG A 3 -18.73 7.12 7.43
N ARG A 4 -18.57 7.89 6.35
CA ARG A 4 -18.88 7.43 4.97
C ARG A 4 -17.91 6.34 4.52
N GLN A 5 -16.64 6.50 4.79
CA GLN A 5 -15.62 5.48 4.48
C GLN A 5 -15.93 4.16 5.19
N ARG A 6 -16.26 4.20 6.48
CA ARG A 6 -16.68 3.02 7.23
C ARG A 6 -17.94 2.35 6.63
N GLN A 7 -18.93 3.14 6.23
CA GLN A 7 -20.14 2.61 5.57
C GLN A 7 -19.83 1.94 4.23
N MET A 8 -18.90 2.48 3.44
CA MET A 8 -18.44 1.85 2.19
C MET A 8 -17.79 0.49 2.48
N CYS A 9 -16.84 0.43 3.40
CA CYS A 9 -16.18 -0.82 3.77
C CYS A 9 -17.18 -1.88 4.28
N ILE A 10 -18.19 -1.49 5.08
CA ILE A 10 -19.24 -2.41 5.55
C ILE A 10 -20.05 -2.95 4.37
N ARG A 11 -20.44 -2.09 3.43
CA ARG A 11 -21.19 -2.50 2.22
C ARG A 11 -20.39 -3.48 1.39
N ASP A 12 -19.13 -3.16 1.10
CA ASP A 12 -18.25 -3.96 0.27
C ASP A 12 -18.00 -5.34 0.91
N SER A 13 -17.73 -5.37 2.22
CA SER A 13 -17.57 -6.62 2.98
C SER A 13 -18.84 -7.49 2.97
N ARG A 14 -20.03 -6.89 3.06
CA ARG A 14 -21.31 -7.61 2.95
C ARG A 14 -21.54 -8.22 1.57
N GLN A 15 -20.91 -7.66 0.53
CA GLN A 15 -20.93 -8.18 -0.83
C GLN A 15 -19.80 -9.18 -1.11
N GLY A 16 -18.99 -9.53 -0.10
CA GLY A 16 -17.87 -10.43 -0.24
C GLY A 16 -16.62 -9.80 -0.90
N LEU A 17 -16.55 -8.47 -0.96
CA LEU A 17 -15.41 -7.73 -1.49
C LEU A 17 -14.53 -7.26 -0.33
N PRO A 18 -13.29 -7.78 -0.18
CA PRO A 18 -12.34 -7.29 0.81
C PRO A 18 -11.98 -5.83 0.56
N ALA A 19 -12.07 -5.00 1.61
CA ALA A 19 -11.69 -3.59 1.51
C ALA A 19 -10.19 -3.40 1.74
N GLY A 20 -9.55 -2.61 0.89
CA GLY A 20 -8.17 -2.11 1.06
C GLY A 20 -8.16 -0.63 1.38
N SER A 21 -7.07 -0.15 2.01
CA SER A 21 -6.88 1.28 2.29
C SER A 21 -5.41 1.67 2.23
N GLU A 22 -5.10 2.86 1.71
CA GLU A 22 -3.83 3.52 2.01
C GLU A 22 -3.98 4.28 3.33
N PHE A 23 -3.10 4.02 4.29
CA PHE A 23 -3.11 4.70 5.58
C PHE A 23 -2.30 6.00 5.49
N LEU A 24 -3.01 7.10 5.24
CA LEU A 24 -2.44 8.44 5.09
C LEU A 24 -2.23 9.15 6.43
N ASP A 25 -2.97 8.75 7.45
CA ASP A 25 -2.89 9.29 8.81
C ASP A 25 -2.96 8.15 9.84
N VAL A 26 -2.65 8.48 11.09
CA VAL A 26 -2.55 7.51 12.20
C VAL A 26 -3.81 7.47 13.07
N ILE A 27 -4.82 8.27 12.78
CA ILE A 27 -6.07 8.37 13.57
C ILE A 27 -7.20 7.61 12.90
N SER A 28 -7.40 7.80 11.59
CA SER A 28 -8.45 7.12 10.81
C SER A 28 -8.47 5.60 10.96
N PRO A 29 -7.30 4.91 11.03
CA PRO A 29 -7.26 3.46 11.23
C PRO A 29 -7.97 2.99 12.49
N GLN A 30 -8.02 3.79 13.55
CA GLN A 30 -8.78 3.46 14.77
C GLN A 30 -10.27 3.20 14.51
N TYR A 31 -10.81 3.81 13.45
CA TYR A 31 -12.24 3.77 13.14
C TYR A 31 -12.60 2.83 11.98
N ILE A 32 -11.62 2.39 11.21
CA ILE A 32 -11.87 1.56 10.01
C ILE A 32 -11.04 0.28 9.97
N GLY A 33 -9.99 0.14 10.78
CA GLY A 33 -9.03 -0.97 10.71
C GLY A 33 -9.66 -2.35 10.85
N ASP A 34 -10.76 -2.45 11.61
CA ASP A 34 -11.55 -3.68 11.78
C ASP A 34 -12.29 -4.14 10.50
N LEU A 35 -12.35 -3.28 9.47
CA LEU A 35 -13.02 -3.54 8.19
C LEU A 35 -12.02 -3.64 7.02
N ILE A 36 -10.74 -3.39 7.27
CA ILE A 36 -9.70 -3.39 6.25
C ILE A 36 -9.03 -4.76 6.20
N SER A 37 -9.02 -5.36 5.02
CA SER A 37 -8.41 -6.68 4.78
C SER A 37 -6.96 -6.56 4.29
N TRP A 38 -6.57 -5.42 3.76
CA TRP A 38 -5.21 -5.12 3.31
C TRP A 38 -4.95 -3.62 3.36
N GLY A 39 -3.76 -3.23 3.77
CA GLY A 39 -3.38 -1.82 3.84
C GLY A 39 -2.09 -1.51 3.11
N ALA A 40 -1.92 -0.26 2.68
CA ALA A 40 -0.68 0.24 2.11
C ALA A 40 -0.14 1.44 2.87
N ILE A 41 1.19 1.53 2.95
CA ILE A 41 1.92 2.74 3.31
C ILE A 41 2.58 3.27 2.05
N GLY A 42 2.24 4.51 1.68
CA GLY A 42 2.71 5.16 0.46
C GLY A 42 4.21 5.48 0.47
N ALA A 43 4.79 5.67 -0.72
CA ALA A 43 6.23 5.92 -0.87
C ALA A 43 6.73 7.17 -0.11
N ARG A 44 5.86 8.14 0.13
CA ARG A 44 6.20 9.38 0.86
C ARG A 44 6.17 9.21 2.38
N THR A 45 5.58 8.13 2.87
CA THR A 45 5.38 7.84 4.30
C THR A 45 6.07 6.56 4.76
N THR A 46 6.68 5.79 3.88
CA THR A 46 7.42 4.56 4.22
C THR A 46 8.56 4.82 5.22
N GLU A 47 9.22 5.99 5.16
CA GLU A 47 10.26 6.38 6.13
C GLU A 47 9.69 6.89 7.47
N SER A 48 8.39 7.20 7.51
CA SER A 48 7.76 7.78 8.70
C SER A 48 7.67 6.79 9.84
N GLN A 49 8.29 7.12 10.97
CA GLN A 49 8.26 6.28 12.18
C GLN A 49 6.83 6.03 12.67
N VAL A 50 5.97 7.06 12.67
CA VAL A 50 4.59 6.92 13.14
C VAL A 50 3.76 5.98 12.25
N HIS A 51 4.05 5.89 10.95
CA HIS A 51 3.39 4.94 10.05
C HIS A 51 3.90 3.51 10.25
N ARG A 52 5.18 3.33 10.57
CA ARG A 52 5.76 2.02 10.94
C ARG A 52 5.20 1.51 12.27
N GLU A 53 5.06 2.39 13.26
CA GLU A 53 4.40 2.11 14.53
C GLU A 53 2.93 1.74 14.34
N LEU A 54 2.20 2.52 13.51
CA LEU A 54 0.83 2.20 13.14
C LEU A 54 0.74 0.80 12.54
N ALA A 55 1.57 0.49 11.54
CA ALA A 55 1.56 -0.81 10.86
C ALA A 55 1.81 -1.97 11.84
N SER A 56 2.65 -1.77 12.87
CA SER A 56 2.93 -2.77 13.91
C SER A 56 1.70 -3.15 14.74
N GLY A 57 0.66 -2.33 14.75
CA GLY A 57 -0.57 -2.56 15.51
C GLY A 57 -1.78 -2.96 14.66
N LEU A 58 -1.62 -3.06 13.35
CA LEU A 58 -2.72 -3.45 12.45
C LEU A 58 -2.78 -4.98 12.32
N SER A 59 -4.00 -5.51 12.25
CA SER A 59 -4.26 -6.95 12.12
C SER A 59 -4.35 -7.41 10.66
N ALA A 60 -4.24 -6.50 9.71
CA ALA A 60 -4.24 -6.80 8.28
C ALA A 60 -2.81 -6.81 7.73
N PRO A 61 -2.54 -7.53 6.62
CA PRO A 61 -1.30 -7.40 5.89
C PRO A 61 -1.06 -5.97 5.41
N ILE A 62 0.18 -5.47 5.55
CA ILE A 62 0.55 -4.10 5.19
C ILE A 62 1.66 -4.10 4.16
N GLY A 63 1.39 -3.50 3.00
CA GLY A 63 2.38 -3.26 1.96
C GLY A 63 3.08 -1.91 2.14
N PHE A 64 4.42 -1.92 2.18
CA PHE A 64 5.23 -0.72 2.17
C PHE A 64 5.77 -0.45 0.76
N LYS A 65 5.42 0.69 0.17
CA LYS A 65 5.96 1.08 -1.14
C LYS A 65 7.42 1.48 -1.02
N ASN A 66 8.23 1.11 -2.01
CA ASN A 66 9.58 1.64 -2.14
C ASN A 66 9.57 3.16 -2.29
N GLY A 67 10.69 3.82 -2.00
CA GLY A 67 10.84 5.27 -2.10
C GLY A 67 10.53 5.81 -3.48
N THR A 68 10.22 7.10 -3.55
CA THR A 68 9.93 7.79 -4.83
C THR A 68 11.12 7.80 -5.79
N ASP A 69 12.33 7.62 -5.28
CA ASP A 69 13.59 7.46 -6.03
C ASP A 69 13.86 6.03 -6.50
N GLY A 70 13.07 5.05 -6.02
CA GLY A 70 13.22 3.63 -6.28
C GLY A 70 13.90 2.85 -5.14
N ASN A 71 14.30 3.50 -4.04
CA ASN A 71 14.99 2.88 -2.93
C ASN A 71 14.09 1.83 -2.22
N ILE A 72 14.53 0.57 -2.25
CA ILE A 72 13.82 -0.56 -1.62
C ILE A 72 14.19 -0.69 -0.15
N LYS A 73 15.42 -0.30 0.22
CA LYS A 73 15.91 -0.44 1.60
C LYS A 73 14.99 0.22 2.62
N ILE A 74 14.41 1.38 2.31
CA ILE A 74 13.47 2.04 3.22
C ILE A 74 12.23 1.21 3.51
N ALA A 75 11.76 0.42 2.53
CA ALA A 75 10.62 -0.47 2.71
C ALA A 75 11.02 -1.74 3.51
N THR A 76 12.21 -2.30 3.29
CA THR A 76 12.71 -3.41 4.09
C THR A 76 12.92 -3.00 5.56
N ASP A 77 13.48 -1.82 5.80
CA ASP A 77 13.65 -1.26 7.15
C ASP A 77 12.28 -1.02 7.82
N ALA A 78 11.28 -0.56 7.04
CA ALA A 78 9.92 -0.36 7.53
C ALA A 78 9.25 -1.67 7.96
N ILE A 79 9.40 -2.73 7.16
CA ILE A 79 8.88 -4.07 7.48
C ILE A 79 9.51 -4.59 8.77
N GLN A 80 10.85 -4.50 8.89
CA GLN A 80 11.56 -4.95 10.09
C GLN A 80 11.15 -4.17 11.34
N ALA A 81 10.89 -2.86 11.21
CA ALA A 81 10.39 -2.04 12.30
C ALA A 81 8.95 -2.44 12.66
N ALA A 82 8.06 -2.55 11.68
CA ALA A 82 6.65 -2.90 11.89
C ALA A 82 6.46 -4.33 12.43
N ALA A 83 7.39 -5.24 12.16
CA ALA A 83 7.38 -6.61 12.69
C ALA A 83 7.63 -6.68 14.21
N ARG A 84 8.03 -5.58 14.83
CA ARG A 84 8.30 -5.51 16.28
C ARG A 84 7.20 -4.75 17.01
N GLY A 85 7.06 -5.04 18.30
CA GLY A 85 6.19 -4.28 19.19
C GLY A 85 6.73 -2.90 19.49
N HIS A 86 5.84 -1.93 19.59
CA HIS A 86 6.14 -0.52 19.87
C HIS A 86 5.27 0.02 21.01
N HIS A 87 5.74 1.10 21.63
CA HIS A 87 4.98 1.92 22.56
C HIS A 87 4.98 3.35 22.05
N PHE A 88 3.82 3.91 21.75
CA PHE A 88 3.71 5.26 21.19
C PHE A 88 2.40 5.95 21.58
N LEU A 89 2.39 7.26 21.47
CA LEU A 89 1.19 8.06 21.70
C LEU A 89 0.27 7.97 20.48
N SER A 90 -0.98 7.65 20.71
CA SER A 90 -2.03 7.66 19.68
C SER A 90 -3.36 8.11 20.28
N VAL A 91 -4.34 8.34 19.40
CA VAL A 91 -5.69 8.75 19.79
C VAL A 91 -6.58 7.51 19.88
N HIS A 92 -7.18 7.31 21.04
CA HIS A 92 -8.17 6.26 21.25
C HIS A 92 -9.52 6.63 20.58
N LYS A 93 -10.38 5.65 20.31
CA LYS A 93 -11.69 5.85 19.66
C LYS A 93 -12.59 6.89 20.34
N ASN A 94 -12.42 7.13 21.64
CA ASN A 94 -13.14 8.15 22.39
C ASN A 94 -12.52 9.56 22.27
N GLY A 95 -11.48 9.73 21.45
CA GLY A 95 -10.82 11.02 21.22
C GLY A 95 -9.75 11.39 22.26
N GLN A 96 -9.44 10.52 23.21
CA GLN A 96 -8.41 10.74 24.21
C GLN A 96 -7.05 10.23 23.73
N VAL A 97 -6.00 10.98 24.05
CA VAL A 97 -4.61 10.52 23.82
C VAL A 97 -4.27 9.43 24.83
N ALA A 98 -3.67 8.37 24.36
CA ALA A 98 -3.23 7.23 25.17
C ALA A 98 -1.88 6.70 24.69
N ILE A 99 -1.17 6.01 25.56
CA ILE A 99 -0.02 5.18 25.17
C ILE A 99 -0.60 3.87 24.62
N VAL A 100 -0.27 3.59 23.36
CA VAL A 100 -0.62 2.34 22.70
C VAL A 100 0.59 1.42 22.73
N GLN A 101 0.36 0.17 23.09
CA GLN A 101 1.34 -0.90 22.97
C GLN A 101 0.91 -1.84 21.84
N THR A 102 1.80 -2.12 20.91
CA THR A 102 1.59 -3.07 19.81
C THR A 102 2.47 -4.31 20.00
N GLN A 103 2.12 -5.39 19.27
CA GLN A 103 2.87 -6.65 19.33
C GLN A 103 3.78 -6.87 18.12
N GLY A 104 3.61 -6.04 17.08
CA GLY A 104 4.23 -6.22 15.77
C GLY A 104 3.30 -6.91 14.78
N ASN A 105 3.54 -6.63 13.50
CA ASN A 105 2.80 -7.20 12.37
C ASN A 105 3.78 -7.96 11.47
N GLN A 106 3.66 -9.30 11.44
CA GLN A 106 4.53 -10.18 10.66
C GLN A 106 4.11 -10.27 9.19
N ASP A 107 2.92 -9.77 8.82
CA ASP A 107 2.34 -9.87 7.49
C ASP A 107 2.61 -8.61 6.64
N CYS A 108 3.76 -7.96 6.89
CA CYS A 108 4.21 -6.82 6.10
C CYS A 108 5.01 -7.25 4.89
N HIS A 109 4.88 -6.53 3.78
CA HIS A 109 5.57 -6.85 2.52
C HIS A 109 5.95 -5.59 1.73
N VAL A 110 6.82 -5.74 0.72
CA VAL A 110 7.21 -4.67 -0.19
C VAL A 110 6.21 -4.54 -1.33
N ILE A 111 5.98 -3.29 -1.76
CA ILE A 111 5.29 -2.96 -3.01
C ILE A 111 6.27 -2.20 -3.90
N LEU A 112 6.59 -2.76 -5.08
CA LEU A 112 7.35 -2.06 -6.10
C LEU A 112 6.43 -1.11 -6.87
N ARG A 113 6.71 0.19 -6.82
CA ARG A 113 5.91 1.23 -7.48
C ARG A 113 6.68 2.03 -8.55
N GLY A 114 7.90 1.58 -8.85
CA GLY A 114 8.84 2.34 -9.66
C GLY A 114 9.53 3.45 -8.87
N GLY A 115 10.44 4.13 -9.51
CA GLY A 115 11.19 5.25 -8.99
C GLY A 115 11.56 6.24 -10.10
N LYS A 116 12.84 6.49 -10.32
CA LYS A 116 13.34 7.22 -11.49
C LYS A 116 13.06 6.47 -12.80
N ALA A 117 12.97 5.14 -12.71
CA ALA A 117 12.58 4.23 -13.77
C ALA A 117 11.56 3.22 -13.24
N PRO A 118 10.79 2.53 -14.10
CA PRO A 118 10.01 1.36 -13.72
C PRO A 118 10.89 0.29 -13.05
N ASN A 119 10.28 -0.54 -12.17
CA ASN A 119 10.98 -1.62 -11.46
C ASN A 119 10.12 -2.88 -11.32
N TYR A 120 9.31 -3.18 -12.34
CA TYR A 120 8.42 -4.34 -12.38
C TYR A 120 8.95 -5.52 -13.21
N ASP A 121 9.97 -5.29 -14.04
CA ASP A 121 10.58 -6.31 -14.87
C ASP A 121 11.24 -7.42 -14.03
N ALA A 122 11.48 -8.58 -14.64
CA ALA A 122 11.98 -9.76 -13.95
C ALA A 122 13.34 -9.53 -13.26
N GLU A 123 14.21 -8.71 -13.84
CA GLU A 123 15.52 -8.40 -13.26
C GLU A 123 15.36 -7.53 -12.01
N SER A 124 14.52 -6.49 -12.08
CA SER A 124 14.21 -5.61 -10.95
C SER A 124 13.53 -6.36 -9.81
N VAL A 125 12.58 -7.24 -10.14
CA VAL A 125 11.89 -8.10 -9.15
C VAL A 125 12.90 -9.03 -8.47
N ALA A 126 13.77 -9.69 -9.25
CA ALA A 126 14.78 -10.58 -8.69
C ALA A 126 15.81 -9.83 -7.81
N ALA A 127 16.21 -8.62 -8.20
CA ALA A 127 17.09 -7.78 -7.40
C ALA A 127 16.43 -7.39 -6.06
N ALA A 128 15.16 -6.98 -6.09
CA ALA A 128 14.40 -6.67 -4.89
C ALA A 128 14.27 -7.88 -3.96
N CYS A 129 13.99 -9.06 -4.50
CA CYS A 129 13.90 -10.29 -3.72
C CYS A 129 15.25 -10.67 -3.06
N LYS A 130 16.38 -10.43 -3.73
CA LYS A 130 17.71 -10.61 -3.11
C LYS A 130 17.94 -9.67 -1.94
N GLU A 131 17.48 -8.41 -2.02
CA GLU A 131 17.54 -7.48 -0.89
C GLU A 131 16.66 -7.95 0.27
N LEU A 132 15.48 -8.49 -0.01
CA LEU A 132 14.60 -9.08 1.00
C LEU A 132 15.27 -10.28 1.69
N GLU A 133 15.86 -11.20 0.92
CA GLU A 133 16.60 -12.35 1.46
C GLU A 133 17.77 -11.91 2.35
N ALA A 134 18.55 -10.92 1.91
CA ALA A 134 19.66 -10.37 2.69
C ALA A 134 19.16 -9.74 4.01
N ALA A 135 17.96 -9.17 4.02
CA ALA A 135 17.27 -8.66 5.19
C ALA A 135 16.55 -9.74 6.04
N LYS A 136 16.64 -11.01 5.65
CA LYS A 136 15.94 -12.16 6.24
C LYS A 136 14.42 -12.04 6.22
N LEU A 137 13.89 -11.45 5.16
CA LEU A 137 12.47 -11.31 4.88
C LEU A 137 12.05 -12.30 3.78
N PRO A 138 10.76 -12.65 3.67
CA PRO A 138 10.27 -13.47 2.57
C PRO A 138 10.60 -12.85 1.21
N ALA A 139 11.18 -13.64 0.29
CA ALA A 139 11.56 -13.20 -1.05
C ALA A 139 10.34 -13.14 -1.99
N SER A 140 9.32 -12.41 -1.59
CA SER A 140 8.10 -12.20 -2.37
C SER A 140 7.57 -10.79 -2.13
N LEU A 141 6.95 -10.22 -3.14
CA LEU A 141 6.53 -8.83 -3.15
C LEU A 141 5.27 -8.60 -4.00
N MET A 142 4.68 -7.43 -3.86
CA MET A 142 3.60 -6.95 -4.72
C MET A 142 4.14 -5.93 -5.72
N VAL A 143 3.54 -5.85 -6.90
CA VAL A 143 3.85 -4.82 -7.90
C VAL A 143 2.65 -3.89 -8.06
N ASP A 144 2.90 -2.60 -7.90
CA ASP A 144 1.99 -1.53 -8.27
C ASP A 144 2.14 -1.24 -9.76
N CYS A 145 1.12 -1.56 -10.55
CA CYS A 145 1.12 -1.36 -11.99
C CYS A 145 1.01 0.11 -12.40
N SER A 146 0.61 0.99 -11.48
CA SER A 146 0.47 2.43 -11.68
C SER A 146 1.76 3.20 -11.37
N HIS A 147 1.65 4.47 -11.03
CA HIS A 147 2.73 5.36 -10.61
C HIS A 147 3.90 5.41 -11.60
N ALA A 148 5.14 5.22 -11.15
CA ALA A 148 6.30 5.28 -12.03
C ALA A 148 6.44 4.03 -12.91
N ASN A 149 5.87 2.90 -12.51
CA ASN A 149 5.85 1.68 -13.32
C ASN A 149 5.09 1.88 -14.64
N SER A 150 3.98 2.62 -14.63
CA SER A 150 3.26 3.01 -15.84
C SER A 150 3.68 4.37 -16.42
N SER A 151 4.72 5.00 -15.87
CA SER A 151 5.10 6.39 -16.20
C SER A 151 3.92 7.37 -16.02
N LYS A 152 3.04 7.10 -15.05
CA LYS A 152 1.80 7.85 -14.74
C LYS A 152 0.80 7.90 -15.90
N LYS A 153 0.82 6.90 -16.79
CA LYS A 153 -0.13 6.72 -17.89
C LYS A 153 -0.97 5.49 -17.61
N HIS A 154 -2.29 5.67 -17.46
CA HIS A 154 -3.17 4.58 -17.03
C HIS A 154 -3.17 3.40 -18.02
N GLU A 155 -3.06 3.67 -19.33
CA GLU A 155 -3.04 2.64 -20.37
C GLU A 155 -1.82 1.70 -20.23
N ARG A 156 -0.70 2.22 -19.75
CA ARG A 156 0.53 1.44 -19.55
C ARG A 156 0.44 0.43 -18.39
N GLN A 157 -0.55 0.56 -17.52
CA GLN A 157 -0.80 -0.45 -16.50
C GLN A 157 -1.09 -1.83 -17.12
N ILE A 158 -1.68 -1.83 -18.33
CA ILE A 158 -1.93 -3.07 -19.09
C ILE A 158 -0.62 -3.75 -19.47
N ASP A 159 0.40 -2.98 -19.91
CA ASP A 159 1.70 -3.54 -20.28
C ASP A 159 2.43 -4.09 -19.07
N VAL A 160 2.40 -3.37 -17.93
CA VAL A 160 2.95 -3.85 -16.66
C VAL A 160 2.27 -5.15 -16.23
N ALA A 161 0.95 -5.20 -16.26
CA ALA A 161 0.20 -6.40 -15.88
C ALA A 161 0.51 -7.60 -16.80
N LYS A 162 0.68 -7.38 -18.11
CA LYS A 162 1.08 -8.43 -19.07
C LYS A 162 2.47 -8.97 -18.77
N ASP A 163 3.43 -8.09 -18.45
CA ASP A 163 4.80 -8.51 -18.10
C ASP A 163 4.77 -9.38 -16.84
N ILE A 164 4.09 -8.93 -15.77
CA ILE A 164 3.94 -9.72 -14.54
C ILE A 164 3.25 -11.05 -14.81
N ALA A 165 2.22 -11.07 -15.64
CA ALA A 165 1.55 -12.32 -16.03
C ALA A 165 2.51 -13.28 -16.74
N ALA A 166 3.37 -12.76 -17.63
CA ALA A 166 4.39 -13.56 -18.30
C ALA A 166 5.44 -14.10 -17.32
N GLN A 167 5.89 -13.31 -16.36
CA GLN A 167 6.82 -13.77 -15.30
C GLN A 167 6.21 -14.92 -14.49
N ILE A 168 4.95 -14.79 -14.06
CA ILE A 168 4.24 -15.83 -13.29
C ILE A 168 4.04 -17.09 -14.15
N SER A 169 3.62 -16.94 -15.40
CA SER A 169 3.45 -18.04 -16.33
C SER A 169 4.77 -18.75 -16.65
N GLY A 170 5.88 -18.00 -16.65
CA GLY A 170 7.24 -18.52 -16.76
C GLY A 170 7.77 -19.23 -15.50
N GLY A 171 6.96 -19.31 -14.44
CA GLY A 171 7.28 -20.06 -13.21
C GLY A 171 7.76 -19.19 -12.04
N SER A 172 7.86 -17.88 -12.19
CA SER A 172 8.20 -16.99 -11.06
C SER A 172 7.16 -17.08 -9.95
N ARG A 173 7.64 -17.14 -8.70
CA ARG A 173 6.83 -17.09 -7.48
C ARG A 173 7.11 -15.85 -6.64
N GLN A 174 7.88 -14.92 -7.16
CA GLN A 174 8.34 -13.73 -6.44
C GLN A 174 7.26 -12.64 -6.35
N VAL A 175 6.37 -12.56 -7.33
CA VAL A 175 5.23 -11.63 -7.31
C VAL A 175 3.98 -12.38 -6.88
N PHE A 176 3.47 -12.07 -5.68
CA PHE A 176 2.25 -12.70 -5.15
C PHE A 176 0.98 -11.88 -5.42
N GLY A 177 1.11 -10.62 -5.84
CA GLY A 177 -0.03 -9.76 -6.09
C GLY A 177 0.33 -8.52 -6.90
N VAL A 178 -0.70 -7.90 -7.45
CA VAL A 178 -0.59 -6.63 -8.18
C VAL A 178 -1.57 -5.60 -7.61
N MET A 179 -1.22 -4.34 -7.75
CA MET A 179 -2.11 -3.22 -7.46
C MET A 179 -2.37 -2.46 -8.75
N VAL A 180 -3.63 -2.15 -9.03
CA VAL A 180 -4.05 -1.40 -10.22
C VAL A 180 -4.90 -0.22 -9.78
N GLU A 181 -4.60 0.96 -10.30
CA GLU A 181 -5.48 2.12 -10.13
C GLU A 181 -6.47 2.19 -11.28
N SER A 182 -7.75 2.19 -10.97
CA SER A 182 -8.83 2.13 -11.96
C SER A 182 -10.03 2.94 -11.50
N HIS A 183 -10.74 3.52 -12.46
CA HIS A 183 -12.04 4.16 -12.27
C HIS A 183 -12.96 3.83 -13.46
N LEU A 184 -14.23 4.24 -13.40
CA LEU A 184 -15.21 4.00 -14.46
C LEU A 184 -14.88 4.75 -15.75
N LYS A 185 -14.25 5.92 -15.64
CA LYS A 185 -13.78 6.74 -16.75
C LYS A 185 -12.35 7.16 -16.46
N ASP A 186 -11.56 7.36 -17.50
CA ASP A 186 -10.24 7.94 -17.42
C ASP A 186 -10.30 9.45 -17.15
N GLY A 187 -9.25 9.97 -16.54
CA GLY A 187 -9.10 11.40 -16.30
C GLY A 187 -8.46 11.74 -14.96
N ALA A 188 -8.17 13.02 -14.80
CA ALA A 188 -7.66 13.59 -13.56
C ALA A 188 -8.05 15.07 -13.49
N GLN A 189 -9.01 15.41 -12.64
CA GLN A 189 -9.43 16.79 -12.44
C GLN A 189 -8.77 17.39 -11.20
N LYS A 190 -8.43 18.68 -11.31
CA LYS A 190 -8.11 19.49 -10.13
C LYS A 190 -9.41 19.94 -9.49
N PHE A 191 -9.65 19.53 -8.25
CA PHE A 191 -10.83 19.95 -7.54
C PHE A 191 -10.73 21.43 -7.15
N THR A 192 -11.71 22.25 -7.61
CA THR A 192 -11.88 23.64 -7.19
C THR A 192 -13.27 23.78 -6.57
N PRO A 193 -13.39 24.05 -5.26
CA PRO A 193 -14.69 24.17 -4.60
C PRO A 193 -15.60 25.15 -5.32
N GLY A 194 -16.86 24.76 -5.55
CA GLY A 194 -17.86 25.60 -6.22
C GLY A 194 -17.77 25.71 -7.74
N GLN A 195 -16.78 25.06 -8.39
CA GLN A 195 -16.58 25.14 -9.85
C GLN A 195 -16.71 23.78 -10.55
N HIS A 196 -17.20 22.74 -9.86
CA HIS A 196 -17.30 21.41 -10.45
C HIS A 196 -18.70 21.08 -10.93
N ASP A 197 -18.76 20.66 -12.18
CA ASP A 197 -19.88 19.87 -12.69
C ASP A 197 -19.66 18.40 -12.26
N VAL A 198 -20.50 17.92 -11.35
CA VAL A 198 -20.44 16.55 -10.83
C VAL A 198 -20.56 15.50 -11.95
N ALA A 199 -21.23 15.82 -13.04
CA ALA A 199 -21.41 14.93 -14.18
C ALA A 199 -20.09 14.64 -14.94
N ASN A 200 -19.11 15.52 -14.82
CA ASN A 200 -17.81 15.44 -15.48
C ASN A 200 -16.67 14.97 -14.60
N LEU A 201 -16.96 14.57 -13.35
CA LEU A 201 -15.94 13.97 -12.47
C LEU A 201 -15.58 12.55 -12.93
N THR A 202 -14.29 12.27 -13.01
CA THR A 202 -13.74 10.97 -13.37
C THR A 202 -12.92 10.41 -12.23
#